data_e6ff5633c4ff9a18a1070101168e974a
#
_entry.id   e6ff5633c4ff9a18a1070101168e974a
#
_cell.length_a   1.000
_cell.length_b   1.000
_cell.length_c   1.000
_cell.angle_alpha   90.00
_cell.angle_beta   90.00
_cell.angle_gamma   90.00
#
_symmetry.space_group_name_H-M   'P 1'
#
loop_
_entity.id
_entity.type
_entity.pdbx_description
1 polymer ?
#
loop_
_entity_poly.entity_id
_entity_poly.type
_entity_poly.pdbx_seq_one_letter_code
_entity_poly.pdbx_strand_id
1 'polypeptide(L)'
;MKTFLPIIQPAPQPPSESQPAMVRPAGSGSFAIGLGLTNECNLACSFCYRDPTRVDRLSLKQVQVVMSSLPVRSVNLGTGENGMHPEFREILGFLRTLPVKLTITSNGHSTALLSDDEIRSFHDIEFSLDYPTESEQDGQRGSGNWALVHEQAARCRRLGIPVTFISVMMKSNHLRLAEVAGIVKRYDAPLRVNVYQSVRSDSYALSYDQYWEGFRALFAATDVIAIGEPLVRAMAGLSARVGGCGVGTVRVTPRATTQPCVYWPGTGEPLSVLLSIGAEVLETAPFVEARAVPDACRACVHLESCYGGCSGRRRIQNALNQPDFYCPIIRGEDQKLQVRLAPAQDLPKGESACTTIVIARN
;
A
#
# COMPACT_ATOMS: atom_id res chain seq x y z
N MET A 1 0.44 10.10 -27.91
CA MET A 1 -0.61 10.59 -27.01
C MET A 1 -1.71 9.54 -26.98
N LYS A 2 -1.78 8.69 -25.95
CA LYS A 2 -2.93 7.80 -25.75
C LYS A 2 -3.90 8.57 -24.88
N THR A 3 -4.96 9.09 -25.49
CA THR A 3 -6.08 9.71 -24.80
C THR A 3 -6.77 8.62 -23.98
N PHE A 4 -6.64 8.65 -22.66
CA PHE A 4 -7.53 7.90 -21.80
C PHE A 4 -8.93 8.49 -22.04
N LEU A 5 -9.81 7.74 -22.68
CA LEU A 5 -11.21 8.06 -22.68
C LEU A 5 -11.65 8.03 -21.22
N PRO A 6 -12.19 9.13 -20.68
CA PRO A 6 -12.79 9.08 -19.36
C PRO A 6 -13.89 8.03 -19.43
N ILE A 7 -13.88 7.07 -18.51
CA ILE A 7 -15.02 6.18 -18.31
C ILE A 7 -16.15 7.11 -17.91
N ILE A 8 -17.03 7.42 -18.86
CA ILE A 8 -18.26 8.15 -18.59
C ILE A 8 -19.13 7.16 -17.79
N GLN A 9 -18.95 7.18 -16.48
CA GLN A 9 -19.92 6.56 -15.61
C GLN A 9 -21.20 7.39 -15.75
N PRO A 10 -22.38 6.77 -15.92
CA PRO A 10 -23.62 7.50 -15.81
C PRO A 10 -23.60 8.22 -14.47
N ALA A 11 -24.00 9.49 -14.47
CA ALA A 11 -24.12 10.27 -13.26
C ALA A 11 -24.88 9.42 -12.21
N PRO A 12 -24.41 9.36 -10.95
CA PRO A 12 -25.09 8.59 -9.93
C PRO A 12 -26.55 9.02 -9.95
N GLN A 13 -27.45 8.05 -10.09
CA GLN A 13 -28.87 8.35 -10.00
C GLN A 13 -29.13 9.01 -8.65
N PRO A 14 -29.94 10.06 -8.59
CA PRO A 14 -30.26 10.68 -7.31
C PRO A 14 -30.76 9.58 -6.37
N PRO A 15 -30.29 9.54 -5.12
CA PRO A 15 -30.67 8.51 -4.18
C PRO A 15 -32.20 8.48 -4.11
N SER A 16 -32.77 7.26 -4.20
CA SER A 16 -34.20 7.09 -3.95
C SER A 16 -34.51 7.66 -2.57
N GLU A 17 -35.68 8.26 -2.37
CA GLU A 17 -36.09 8.95 -1.13
C GLU A 17 -35.91 8.11 0.17
N SER A 18 -35.58 6.82 0.06
CA SER A 18 -35.33 5.90 1.17
C SER A 18 -33.85 5.69 1.54
N GLN A 19 -32.88 6.27 0.79
CA GLN A 19 -31.45 6.20 1.14
C GLN A 19 -31.02 7.49 1.84
N PRO A 20 -30.34 7.40 3.00
CA PRO A 20 -29.79 8.59 3.63
C PRO A 20 -28.84 9.24 2.63
N ALA A 21 -29.04 10.55 2.38
CA ALA A 21 -28.13 11.32 1.55
C ALA A 21 -26.70 11.14 2.07
N MET A 22 -25.74 10.82 1.18
CA MET A 22 -24.34 10.73 1.55
C MET A 22 -23.83 12.11 1.96
N VAL A 23 -23.90 12.41 3.24
CA VAL A 23 -23.37 13.66 3.80
C VAL A 23 -21.86 13.51 3.91
N ARG A 24 -21.14 14.17 3.01
CA ARG A 24 -19.67 14.26 3.14
C ARG A 24 -19.34 15.30 4.21
N PRO A 25 -18.39 15.01 5.14
CA PRO A 25 -17.98 16.00 6.13
C PRO A 25 -17.46 17.26 5.43
N ALA A 26 -17.98 18.41 5.83
CA ALA A 26 -17.51 19.69 5.30
C ALA A 26 -16.10 20.00 5.85
N GLY A 27 -15.16 20.40 4.96
CA GLY A 27 -13.86 20.91 5.36
C GLY A 27 -12.74 19.88 5.58
N SER A 28 -12.99 18.57 5.49
CA SER A 28 -11.94 17.55 5.53
C SER A 28 -11.37 17.28 4.14
N GLY A 29 -10.03 17.15 4.04
CA GLY A 29 -9.37 16.74 2.78
C GLY A 29 -9.84 15.36 2.31
N SER A 30 -9.58 15.02 1.03
CA SER A 30 -9.94 13.72 0.47
C SER A 30 -9.07 12.60 1.02
N PHE A 31 -9.67 11.47 1.37
CA PHE A 31 -9.02 10.30 1.96
C PHE A 31 -8.62 9.26 0.91
N ALA A 32 -7.45 8.63 1.12
CA ALA A 32 -7.08 7.39 0.47
C ALA A 32 -7.42 6.22 1.40
N ILE A 33 -8.30 5.33 0.95
CA ILE A 33 -8.76 4.19 1.76
C ILE A 33 -8.10 2.91 1.25
N GLY A 34 -7.52 2.14 2.16
CA GLY A 34 -7.16 0.76 1.90
C GLY A 34 -8.24 -0.16 2.46
N LEU A 35 -8.96 -0.84 1.60
CA LEU A 35 -9.96 -1.83 1.99
C LEU A 35 -9.36 -3.23 1.99
N GLY A 36 -9.33 -3.87 3.16
CA GLY A 36 -9.14 -5.31 3.29
C GLY A 36 -10.49 -5.99 3.22
N LEU A 37 -10.90 -6.49 2.06
CA LEU A 37 -12.21 -7.13 1.93
C LEU A 37 -12.27 -8.47 2.67
N THR A 38 -11.18 -9.23 2.59
CA THR A 38 -11.04 -10.52 3.26
C THR A 38 -9.60 -10.78 3.67
N ASN A 39 -9.39 -11.62 4.67
CA ASN A 39 -8.07 -12.18 4.96
C ASN A 39 -7.85 -13.56 4.32
N GLU A 40 -8.79 -14.06 3.54
CA GLU A 40 -8.60 -15.27 2.76
C GLU A 40 -7.64 -15.04 1.59
N CYS A 41 -6.93 -16.07 1.21
CA CYS A 41 -6.03 -16.05 0.08
C CYS A 41 -5.83 -17.49 -0.44
N ASN A 42 -5.71 -17.64 -1.74
CA ASN A 42 -5.35 -18.90 -2.38
C ASN A 42 -3.89 -19.32 -2.14
N LEU A 43 -3.06 -18.40 -1.59
CA LEU A 43 -1.65 -18.64 -1.25
C LEU A 43 -1.42 -18.60 0.27
N ALA A 44 -0.33 -19.25 0.72
CA ALA A 44 0.06 -19.32 2.12
C ALA A 44 1.48 -18.79 2.36
N CYS A 45 1.82 -17.64 1.76
CA CYS A 45 3.14 -17.03 1.87
C CYS A 45 3.57 -16.89 3.34
N SER A 46 4.71 -17.45 3.71
CA SER A 46 5.19 -17.52 5.09
C SER A 46 5.53 -16.15 5.72
N PHE A 47 5.86 -15.16 4.88
CA PHE A 47 6.15 -13.78 5.31
C PHE A 47 4.90 -12.89 5.40
N CYS A 48 3.72 -13.40 5.05
CA CYS A 48 2.50 -12.59 4.99
C CYS A 48 2.06 -12.12 6.38
N TYR A 49 1.70 -10.84 6.49
CA TYR A 49 1.24 -10.23 7.74
C TYR A 49 -0.18 -10.65 8.13
N ARG A 50 -0.99 -11.13 7.17
CA ARG A 50 -2.38 -11.54 7.45
C ARG A 50 -2.42 -12.76 8.38
N ASP A 51 -3.48 -12.86 9.17
CA ASP A 51 -3.78 -14.04 9.98
C ASP A 51 -4.50 -15.10 9.13
N PRO A 52 -3.87 -16.24 8.78
CA PRO A 52 -4.50 -17.28 7.98
C PRO A 52 -5.39 -18.22 8.80
N THR A 53 -5.41 -18.10 10.13
CA THR A 53 -6.18 -19.00 11.01
C THR A 53 -7.64 -18.59 11.13
N ARG A 54 -8.01 -17.42 10.60
CA ARG A 54 -9.35 -16.85 10.67
C ARG A 54 -9.88 -16.54 9.28
N VAL A 55 -11.19 -16.49 9.17
CA VAL A 55 -11.90 -15.96 8.01
C VAL A 55 -12.70 -14.75 8.46
N ASP A 56 -12.18 -13.58 8.15
CA ASP A 56 -12.85 -12.31 8.39
C ASP A 56 -13.18 -11.68 7.03
N ARG A 57 -14.34 -11.04 6.89
CA ARG A 57 -14.83 -10.45 5.64
C ARG A 57 -15.62 -9.17 5.90
N LEU A 58 -15.42 -8.18 5.06
CA LEU A 58 -16.28 -6.99 5.02
C LEU A 58 -17.48 -7.24 4.11
N SER A 59 -18.69 -7.12 4.62
CA SER A 59 -19.88 -7.16 3.78
C SER A 59 -19.99 -5.92 2.88
N LEU A 60 -20.76 -6.02 1.79
CA LEU A 60 -21.09 -4.88 0.93
C LEU A 60 -21.65 -3.70 1.75
N LYS A 61 -22.53 -3.97 2.74
CA LYS A 61 -23.08 -2.93 3.61
C LYS A 61 -22.00 -2.18 4.40
N GLN A 62 -21.00 -2.90 4.93
CA GLN A 62 -19.90 -2.28 5.65
C GLN A 62 -19.01 -1.42 4.73
N VAL A 63 -18.77 -1.87 3.51
CA VAL A 63 -18.07 -1.07 2.49
C VAL A 63 -18.86 0.20 2.16
N GLN A 64 -20.17 0.12 2.01
CA GLN A 64 -21.04 1.29 1.80
C GLN A 64 -20.95 2.29 2.96
N VAL A 65 -20.95 1.80 4.21
CA VAL A 65 -20.73 2.65 5.39
C VAL A 65 -19.40 3.39 5.33
N VAL A 66 -18.31 2.70 5.01
CA VAL A 66 -16.98 3.35 4.87
C VAL A 66 -17.02 4.45 3.82
N MET A 67 -17.58 4.15 2.66
CA MET A 67 -17.60 5.09 1.52
C MET A 67 -18.52 6.30 1.76
N SER A 68 -19.54 6.18 2.63
CA SER A 68 -20.41 7.29 3.01
C SER A 68 -19.87 8.12 4.19
N SER A 69 -18.97 7.56 5.01
CA SER A 69 -18.47 8.23 6.21
C SER A 69 -17.30 9.19 5.95
N LEU A 70 -16.64 9.08 4.80
CA LEU A 70 -15.45 9.88 4.48
C LEU A 70 -15.52 10.45 3.05
N PRO A 71 -14.94 11.64 2.78
CA PRO A 71 -14.75 12.15 1.43
C PRO A 71 -13.60 11.39 0.74
N VAL A 72 -13.89 10.21 0.20
CA VAL A 72 -12.92 9.31 -0.40
C VAL A 72 -12.52 9.78 -1.79
N ARG A 73 -11.19 9.87 -2.05
CA ARG A 73 -10.63 10.14 -3.39
C ARG A 73 -10.14 8.87 -4.09
N SER A 74 -9.67 7.89 -3.31
CA SER A 74 -9.11 6.65 -3.86
C SER A 74 -9.33 5.47 -2.92
N VAL A 75 -9.51 4.30 -3.52
CA VAL A 75 -9.66 3.02 -2.84
C VAL A 75 -8.62 2.05 -3.39
N ASN A 76 -7.85 1.44 -2.50
CA ASN A 76 -7.01 0.29 -2.81
C ASN A 76 -7.61 -0.96 -2.16
N LEU A 77 -7.95 -1.95 -2.98
CA LEU A 77 -8.37 -3.28 -2.52
C LEU A 77 -7.12 -4.11 -2.21
N GLY A 78 -6.90 -4.39 -0.94
CA GLY A 78 -5.74 -5.14 -0.47
C GLY A 78 -6.09 -6.00 0.73
N THR A 79 -5.12 -6.72 1.28
CA THR A 79 -5.27 -7.73 2.34
C THR A 79 -5.94 -9.02 1.85
N GLY A 80 -5.25 -10.15 2.04
CA GLY A 80 -5.69 -11.42 1.45
C GLY A 80 -5.63 -11.39 -0.08
N GLU A 81 -6.54 -12.10 -0.72
CA GLU A 81 -6.76 -12.05 -2.16
C GLU A 81 -8.24 -11.78 -2.42
N ASN A 82 -8.57 -10.60 -2.93
CA ASN A 82 -9.94 -10.07 -2.95
C ASN A 82 -10.92 -10.97 -3.72
N GLY A 83 -10.46 -11.66 -4.77
CA GLY A 83 -11.28 -12.62 -5.53
C GLY A 83 -11.76 -13.84 -4.72
N MET A 84 -11.20 -14.07 -3.53
CA MET A 84 -11.68 -15.11 -2.60
C MET A 84 -12.90 -14.66 -1.79
N HIS A 85 -13.25 -13.38 -1.81
CA HIS A 85 -14.42 -12.87 -1.10
C HIS A 85 -15.70 -13.22 -1.88
N PRO A 86 -16.73 -13.84 -1.25
CA PRO A 86 -17.93 -14.27 -1.95
C PRO A 86 -18.70 -13.12 -2.61
N GLU A 87 -18.75 -11.94 -1.99
CA GLU A 87 -19.41 -10.74 -2.52
C GLU A 87 -18.45 -9.85 -3.33
N PHE A 88 -17.30 -10.35 -3.79
CA PHE A 88 -16.28 -9.49 -4.43
C PHE A 88 -16.83 -8.72 -5.63
N ARG A 89 -17.62 -9.38 -6.50
CA ARG A 89 -18.19 -8.73 -7.69
C ARG A 89 -19.26 -7.70 -7.37
N GLU A 90 -20.10 -7.97 -6.35
CA GLU A 90 -21.10 -7.01 -5.89
C GLU A 90 -20.42 -5.75 -5.30
N ILE A 91 -19.39 -5.96 -4.47
CA ILE A 91 -18.60 -4.85 -3.90
C ILE A 91 -17.89 -4.07 -4.99
N LEU A 92 -17.25 -4.74 -5.96
CA LEU A 92 -16.62 -4.09 -7.11
C LEU A 92 -17.65 -3.32 -7.94
N GLY A 93 -18.81 -3.92 -8.22
CA GLY A 93 -19.92 -3.28 -8.90
C GLY A 93 -20.34 -1.98 -8.22
N PHE A 94 -20.50 -1.98 -6.90
CA PHE A 94 -20.79 -0.77 -6.12
C PHE A 94 -19.64 0.26 -6.21
N LEU A 95 -18.39 -0.14 -6.01
CA LEU A 95 -17.25 0.79 -6.04
C LEU A 95 -17.09 1.46 -7.41
N ARG A 96 -17.40 0.77 -8.49
CA ARG A 96 -17.38 1.30 -9.87
C ARG A 96 -18.38 2.45 -10.08
N THR A 97 -19.45 2.52 -9.29
CA THR A 97 -20.43 3.63 -9.38
C THR A 97 -19.95 4.92 -8.72
N LEU A 98 -18.85 4.87 -7.97
CA LEU A 98 -18.36 6.00 -7.19
C LEU A 98 -17.28 6.80 -7.95
N PRO A 99 -17.19 8.13 -7.80
CA PRO A 99 -16.16 8.96 -8.42
C PRO A 99 -14.83 8.87 -7.66
N VAL A 100 -14.26 7.66 -7.53
CA VAL A 100 -13.02 7.39 -6.81
C VAL A 100 -12.02 6.70 -7.72
N LYS A 101 -10.72 6.93 -7.49
CA LYS A 101 -9.68 6.10 -8.12
C LYS A 101 -9.71 4.72 -7.47
N LEU A 102 -9.82 3.68 -8.28
CA LEU A 102 -9.89 2.31 -7.83
C LEU A 102 -8.61 1.57 -8.21
N THR A 103 -7.96 0.96 -7.23
CA THR A 103 -6.77 0.11 -7.42
C THR A 103 -6.95 -1.22 -6.70
N ILE A 104 -6.23 -2.24 -7.13
CA ILE A 104 -6.23 -3.56 -6.47
C ILE A 104 -4.81 -4.08 -6.38
N THR A 105 -4.47 -4.65 -5.22
CA THR A 105 -3.25 -5.42 -5.03
C THR A 105 -3.59 -6.90 -5.05
N SER A 106 -2.97 -7.66 -5.96
CA SER A 106 -3.29 -9.07 -6.22
C SER A 106 -2.02 -9.90 -6.43
N ASN A 107 -2.13 -11.18 -6.13
CA ASN A 107 -1.15 -12.20 -6.53
C ASN A 107 -1.42 -12.77 -7.94
N GLY A 108 -2.34 -12.15 -8.69
CA GLY A 108 -2.80 -12.57 -10.01
C GLY A 108 -4.17 -13.27 -10.00
N HIS A 109 -4.57 -13.87 -8.87
CA HIS A 109 -5.79 -14.67 -8.81
C HIS A 109 -7.06 -13.82 -8.98
N SER A 110 -7.19 -12.71 -8.26
CA SER A 110 -8.35 -11.82 -8.39
C SER A 110 -8.54 -11.32 -9.81
N THR A 111 -7.46 -10.92 -10.46
CA THR A 111 -7.50 -10.41 -11.83
C THR A 111 -7.86 -11.50 -12.85
N ALA A 112 -7.41 -12.73 -12.63
CA ALA A 112 -7.77 -13.87 -13.48
C ALA A 112 -9.27 -14.18 -13.44
N LEU A 113 -9.96 -13.87 -12.34
CA LEU A 113 -11.41 -14.07 -12.19
C LEU A 113 -12.25 -12.97 -12.85
N LEU A 114 -11.67 -11.79 -13.11
CA LEU A 114 -12.39 -10.64 -13.64
C LEU A 114 -12.48 -10.68 -15.16
N SER A 115 -13.58 -10.16 -15.71
CA SER A 115 -13.71 -9.87 -17.13
C SER A 115 -12.82 -8.70 -17.55
N ASP A 116 -12.59 -8.52 -18.84
CA ASP A 116 -11.82 -7.38 -19.36
C ASP A 116 -12.50 -6.03 -19.05
N ASP A 117 -13.83 -5.99 -19.01
CA ASP A 117 -14.57 -4.80 -18.63
C ASP A 117 -14.39 -4.45 -17.13
N GLU A 118 -14.42 -5.45 -16.27
CA GLU A 118 -14.14 -5.26 -14.84
C GLU A 118 -12.70 -4.77 -14.62
N ILE A 119 -11.73 -5.32 -15.35
CA ILE A 119 -10.33 -4.88 -15.31
C ILE A 119 -10.19 -3.42 -15.76
N ARG A 120 -10.90 -2.99 -16.79
CA ARG A 120 -10.87 -1.60 -17.27
C ARG A 120 -11.39 -0.58 -16.25
N SER A 121 -12.08 -1.01 -15.21
CA SER A 121 -12.53 -0.11 -14.14
C SER A 121 -11.43 0.32 -13.16
N PHE A 122 -10.29 -0.36 -13.17
CA PHE A 122 -9.17 0.01 -12.31
C PHE A 122 -8.27 1.07 -12.96
N HIS A 123 -7.79 1.99 -12.13
CA HIS A 123 -6.83 3.02 -12.53
C HIS A 123 -5.39 2.49 -12.53
N ASP A 124 -5.13 1.48 -11.72
CA ASP A 124 -3.86 0.77 -11.62
C ASP A 124 -4.10 -0.60 -10.98
N ILE A 125 -3.36 -1.60 -11.40
CA ILE A 125 -3.37 -2.93 -10.81
C ILE A 125 -1.98 -3.26 -10.31
N GLU A 126 -1.89 -3.57 -9.01
CA GLU A 126 -0.64 -3.89 -8.35
C GLU A 126 -0.45 -5.40 -8.26
N PHE A 127 0.61 -5.93 -8.90
CA PHE A 127 0.94 -7.35 -8.84
C PHE A 127 2.11 -7.62 -7.89
N SER A 128 1.95 -8.65 -7.08
CA SER A 128 2.96 -9.08 -6.12
C SER A 128 4.09 -9.85 -6.79
N LEU A 129 5.31 -9.31 -6.76
CA LEU A 129 6.52 -9.96 -7.32
C LEU A 129 7.73 -9.64 -6.44
N ASP A 130 8.25 -10.65 -5.70
CA ASP A 130 9.33 -10.45 -4.73
C ASP A 130 10.68 -10.94 -5.23
N TYR A 131 10.71 -11.78 -6.25
CA TYR A 131 11.93 -12.40 -6.76
C TYR A 131 12.03 -12.34 -8.29
N PRO A 132 13.25 -12.33 -8.85
CA PRO A 132 13.48 -12.16 -10.27
C PRO A 132 13.38 -13.45 -11.08
N THR A 133 13.20 -14.62 -10.46
CA THR A 133 13.08 -15.91 -11.15
C THR A 133 11.85 -16.66 -10.73
N GLU A 134 11.34 -17.51 -11.64
CA GLU A 134 10.18 -18.37 -11.38
C GLU A 134 10.40 -19.27 -10.16
N SER A 135 11.54 -19.95 -10.11
CA SER A 135 11.86 -20.87 -9.01
C SER A 135 11.87 -20.18 -7.63
N GLU A 136 12.41 -18.98 -7.53
CA GLU A 136 12.45 -18.21 -6.27
C GLU A 136 11.06 -17.66 -5.92
N GLN A 137 10.35 -17.11 -6.90
CA GLN A 137 9.01 -16.54 -6.70
C GLN A 137 8.02 -17.63 -6.28
N ASP A 138 7.99 -18.73 -7.01
CA ASP A 138 7.10 -19.86 -6.73
C ASP A 138 7.47 -20.56 -5.42
N GLY A 139 8.76 -20.70 -5.13
CA GLY A 139 9.25 -21.23 -3.86
C GLY A 139 8.82 -20.40 -2.66
N GLN A 140 8.70 -19.07 -2.82
CA GLN A 140 8.30 -18.15 -1.74
C GLN A 140 6.79 -17.97 -1.63
N ARG A 141 6.07 -17.92 -2.75
CA ARG A 141 4.64 -17.62 -2.75
C ARG A 141 3.74 -18.83 -3.02
N GLY A 142 4.18 -19.74 -3.87
CA GLY A 142 3.45 -20.95 -4.26
C GLY A 142 3.58 -21.21 -5.76
N SER A 143 3.58 -22.48 -6.12
CA SER A 143 3.77 -22.94 -7.51
C SER A 143 2.81 -22.29 -8.48
N GLY A 144 3.32 -21.86 -9.64
CA GLY A 144 2.57 -21.21 -10.72
C GLY A 144 2.27 -19.72 -10.50
N ASN A 145 2.67 -19.14 -9.34
CA ASN A 145 2.42 -17.71 -9.08
C ASN A 145 3.18 -16.81 -10.05
N TRP A 146 4.43 -17.16 -10.40
CA TRP A 146 5.21 -16.45 -11.41
C TRP A 146 4.47 -16.34 -12.74
N ALA A 147 4.07 -17.47 -13.29
CA ALA A 147 3.40 -17.51 -14.58
C ALA A 147 2.09 -16.70 -14.55
N LEU A 148 1.28 -16.87 -13.50
CA LEU A 148 0.01 -16.17 -13.35
C LEU A 148 0.19 -14.65 -13.28
N VAL A 149 1.13 -14.16 -12.48
CA VAL A 149 1.41 -12.72 -12.35
C VAL A 149 1.82 -12.13 -13.71
N HIS A 150 2.72 -12.79 -14.41
CA HIS A 150 3.19 -12.33 -15.72
C HIS A 150 2.10 -12.37 -16.80
N GLU A 151 1.25 -13.38 -16.80
CA GLU A 151 0.10 -13.49 -17.70
C GLU A 151 -0.88 -12.34 -17.46
N GLN A 152 -1.26 -12.12 -16.22
CA GLN A 152 -2.24 -11.08 -15.87
C GLN A 152 -1.67 -9.66 -16.08
N ALA A 153 -0.40 -9.43 -15.81
CA ALA A 153 0.26 -8.16 -16.11
C ALA A 153 0.28 -7.88 -17.64
N ALA A 154 0.59 -8.88 -18.44
CA ALA A 154 0.54 -8.77 -19.90
C ALA A 154 -0.90 -8.53 -20.40
N ARG A 155 -1.91 -9.17 -19.79
CA ARG A 155 -3.32 -8.93 -20.10
C ARG A 155 -3.72 -7.49 -19.79
N CYS A 156 -3.41 -6.97 -18.62
CA CYS A 156 -3.70 -5.58 -18.24
C CYS A 156 -3.06 -4.59 -19.21
N ARG A 157 -1.80 -4.82 -19.59
CA ARG A 157 -1.10 -4.00 -20.58
C ARG A 157 -1.81 -3.98 -21.94
N ARG A 158 -2.27 -5.15 -22.45
CA ARG A 158 -3.05 -5.21 -23.70
C ARG A 158 -4.36 -4.43 -23.60
N LEU A 159 -4.96 -4.38 -22.42
CA LEU A 159 -6.18 -3.60 -22.14
C LEU A 159 -5.92 -2.10 -21.93
N GLY A 160 -4.65 -1.67 -21.91
CA GLY A 160 -4.27 -0.28 -21.68
C GLY A 160 -4.34 0.15 -20.21
N ILE A 161 -4.41 -0.80 -19.27
CA ILE A 161 -4.47 -0.52 -17.85
C ILE A 161 -3.05 -0.44 -17.28
N PRO A 162 -2.70 0.62 -16.54
CA PRO A 162 -1.43 0.74 -15.85
C PRO A 162 -1.22 -0.42 -14.88
N VAL A 163 0.02 -0.89 -14.79
CA VAL A 163 0.43 -1.95 -13.88
C VAL A 163 1.57 -1.44 -13.01
N THR A 164 1.49 -1.71 -11.74
CA THR A 164 2.58 -1.54 -10.77
C THR A 164 2.95 -2.91 -10.22
N PHE A 165 4.25 -3.21 -10.07
CA PHE A 165 4.64 -4.38 -9.31
C PHE A 165 4.99 -3.98 -7.88
N ILE A 166 4.64 -4.84 -6.93
CA ILE A 166 4.89 -4.60 -5.51
C ILE A 166 5.75 -5.73 -4.95
N SER A 167 6.86 -5.36 -4.33
CA SER A 167 7.76 -6.28 -3.63
C SER A 167 7.85 -5.92 -2.15
N VAL A 168 8.02 -6.94 -1.32
CA VAL A 168 8.41 -6.77 0.07
C VAL A 168 9.92 -7.01 0.18
N MET A 169 10.68 -5.99 0.61
CA MET A 169 12.09 -6.12 0.89
C MET A 169 12.27 -6.90 2.19
N MET A 170 12.90 -8.06 2.10
CA MET A 170 13.15 -9.02 3.17
C MET A 170 14.65 -9.35 3.22
N LYS A 171 15.13 -9.93 4.32
CA LYS A 171 16.53 -10.39 4.42
C LYS A 171 16.94 -11.37 3.33
N SER A 172 15.99 -12.11 2.77
CA SER A 172 16.21 -13.11 1.72
C SER A 172 16.29 -12.53 0.30
N ASN A 173 15.82 -11.29 0.08
CA ASN A 173 15.77 -10.70 -1.26
C ASN A 173 16.26 -9.25 -1.36
N HIS A 174 16.79 -8.65 -0.29
CA HIS A 174 17.16 -7.21 -0.27
C HIS A 174 18.15 -6.82 -1.37
N LEU A 175 18.99 -7.72 -1.82
CA LEU A 175 19.95 -7.49 -2.93
C LEU A 175 19.37 -7.85 -4.32
N ARG A 176 18.18 -8.46 -4.38
CA ARG A 176 17.59 -8.98 -5.62
C ARG A 176 16.55 -8.02 -6.24
N LEU A 177 16.14 -6.95 -5.50
CA LEU A 177 15.06 -6.06 -5.96
C LEU A 177 15.43 -5.21 -7.18
N ALA A 178 16.72 -4.95 -7.39
CA ALA A 178 17.20 -4.32 -8.62
C ALA A 178 16.94 -5.18 -9.88
N GLU A 179 17.13 -6.50 -9.74
CA GLU A 179 16.82 -7.46 -10.81
C GLU A 179 15.31 -7.53 -11.07
N VAL A 180 14.49 -7.51 -10.00
CA VAL A 180 13.02 -7.44 -10.13
C VAL A 180 12.61 -6.17 -10.89
N ALA A 181 13.21 -5.01 -10.57
CA ALA A 181 12.96 -3.77 -11.31
C ALA A 181 13.29 -3.91 -12.81
N GLY A 182 14.39 -4.59 -13.14
CA GLY A 182 14.76 -4.90 -14.53
C GLY A 182 13.72 -5.76 -15.26
N ILE A 183 13.11 -6.74 -14.55
CA ILE A 183 12.09 -7.62 -15.12
C ILE A 183 10.80 -6.86 -15.40
N VAL A 184 10.32 -6.03 -14.46
CA VAL A 184 9.04 -5.35 -14.60
C VAL A 184 9.06 -4.23 -15.64
N LYS A 185 10.25 -3.75 -16.01
CA LYS A 185 10.45 -2.79 -17.09
C LYS A 185 9.80 -3.22 -18.43
N ARG A 186 9.77 -4.52 -18.74
CA ARG A 186 9.11 -5.05 -19.95
C ARG A 186 7.61 -4.76 -20.03
N TYR A 187 7.01 -4.39 -18.90
CA TYR A 187 5.60 -4.00 -18.81
C TYR A 187 5.41 -2.48 -18.75
N ASP A 188 6.46 -1.68 -18.93
CA ASP A 188 6.50 -0.22 -18.65
C ASP A 188 5.99 0.10 -17.24
N ALA A 189 6.26 -0.79 -16.30
CA ALA A 189 5.73 -0.75 -14.95
C ALA A 189 6.79 -0.29 -13.95
N PRO A 190 6.43 0.51 -12.96
CA PRO A 190 7.28 0.78 -11.81
C PRO A 190 7.29 -0.42 -10.84
N LEU A 191 8.34 -0.48 -10.04
CA LEU A 191 8.43 -1.35 -8.88
C LEU A 191 8.18 -0.54 -7.60
N ARG A 192 7.18 -0.93 -6.82
CA ARG A 192 6.89 -0.42 -5.49
C ARG A 192 7.51 -1.34 -4.46
N VAL A 193 8.39 -0.83 -3.63
CA VAL A 193 9.08 -1.59 -2.58
C VAL A 193 8.54 -1.19 -1.21
N ASN A 194 8.05 -2.16 -0.47
CA ASN A 194 7.71 -2.07 0.95
C ASN A 194 8.80 -2.76 1.77
N VAL A 195 9.12 -2.23 2.94
CA VAL A 195 10.00 -2.92 3.90
C VAL A 195 9.17 -3.92 4.70
N TYR A 196 9.69 -5.14 4.86
CA TYR A 196 9.06 -6.16 5.67
C TYR A 196 8.81 -5.66 7.11
N GLN A 197 7.64 -5.99 7.63
CA GLN A 197 7.23 -5.66 8.99
C GLN A 197 6.98 -6.96 9.77
N SER A 198 7.61 -7.11 10.92
CA SER A 198 7.58 -8.30 11.76
C SER A 198 6.26 -8.46 12.52
N VAL A 199 5.14 -8.46 11.81
CA VAL A 199 3.81 -8.58 12.43
C VAL A 199 3.59 -9.96 13.05
N ARG A 200 4.11 -11.01 12.41
CA ARG A 200 3.91 -12.41 12.83
C ARG A 200 5.20 -13.15 13.14
N SER A 201 6.30 -12.75 12.55
CA SER A 201 7.59 -13.44 12.66
C SER A 201 8.73 -12.49 12.34
N ASP A 202 9.87 -12.66 12.99
CA ASP A 202 11.12 -11.96 12.67
C ASP A 202 11.95 -12.70 11.62
N SER A 203 11.46 -13.84 11.13
CA SER A 203 12.23 -14.71 10.21
C SER A 203 12.63 -14.05 8.91
N TYR A 204 11.94 -12.99 8.50
CA TYR A 204 12.20 -12.24 7.26
C TYR A 204 12.69 -10.80 7.52
N ALA A 205 12.83 -10.43 8.80
CA ALA A 205 13.29 -9.10 9.19
C ALA A 205 14.70 -8.83 8.66
N LEU A 206 14.89 -7.60 8.19
CA LEU A 206 16.21 -7.11 7.80
C LEU A 206 17.04 -6.81 9.05
N SER A 207 18.34 -7.03 9.01
CA SER A 207 19.26 -6.35 9.90
C SER A 207 19.37 -4.87 9.51
N TYR A 208 19.99 -4.06 10.38
CA TYR A 208 20.30 -2.67 10.05
C TYR A 208 21.11 -2.55 8.76
N ASP A 209 22.15 -3.34 8.61
CA ASP A 209 23.04 -3.31 7.44
C ASP A 209 22.29 -3.73 6.17
N GLN A 210 21.53 -4.83 6.24
CA GLN A 210 20.72 -5.30 5.10
C GLN A 210 19.68 -4.28 4.62
N TYR A 211 19.09 -3.52 5.55
CA TYR A 211 18.15 -2.46 5.18
C TYR A 211 18.84 -1.39 4.31
N TRP A 212 19.97 -0.87 4.76
CA TRP A 212 20.68 0.19 4.02
C TRP A 212 21.36 -0.33 2.76
N GLU A 213 21.92 -1.53 2.81
CA GLU A 213 22.52 -2.21 1.66
C GLU A 213 21.47 -2.47 0.56
N GLY A 214 20.29 -2.93 0.93
CA GLY A 214 19.17 -3.15 0.00
C GLY A 214 18.75 -1.88 -0.74
N PHE A 215 18.62 -0.75 -0.03
CA PHE A 215 18.28 0.52 -0.68
C PHE A 215 19.44 1.05 -1.53
N ARG A 216 20.71 0.91 -1.10
CA ARG A 216 21.85 1.28 -1.94
C ARG A 216 21.90 0.47 -3.24
N ALA A 217 21.73 -0.84 -3.14
CA ALA A 217 21.70 -1.72 -4.31
C ALA A 217 20.55 -1.38 -5.26
N LEU A 218 19.36 -1.13 -4.72
CA LEU A 218 18.20 -0.74 -5.50
C LEU A 218 18.44 0.58 -6.26
N PHE A 219 18.89 1.64 -5.57
CA PHE A 219 19.10 2.96 -6.15
C PHE A 219 20.30 3.02 -7.10
N ALA A 220 21.26 2.12 -6.98
CA ALA A 220 22.36 2.00 -7.94
C ALA A 220 21.86 1.59 -9.34
N ALA A 221 20.75 0.85 -9.44
CA ALA A 221 20.22 0.31 -10.70
C ALA A 221 18.94 0.98 -11.19
N THR A 222 18.32 1.85 -10.39
CA THR A 222 17.00 2.40 -10.69
C THR A 222 16.94 3.92 -10.55
N ASP A 223 15.90 4.52 -11.13
CA ASP A 223 15.51 5.90 -10.91
C ASP A 223 14.30 5.92 -9.97
N VAL A 224 14.30 6.90 -9.09
CA VAL A 224 13.30 7.05 -8.04
C VAL A 224 12.14 7.92 -8.52
N ILE A 225 10.93 7.41 -8.44
CA ILE A 225 9.69 8.15 -8.67
C ILE A 225 9.22 8.79 -7.37
N ALA A 226 9.22 8.02 -6.28
CA ALA A 226 8.79 8.51 -4.98
C ALA A 226 9.44 7.70 -3.83
N ILE A 227 9.73 8.38 -2.73
CA ILE A 227 10.18 7.74 -1.48
C ILE A 227 9.19 8.08 -0.37
N GLY A 228 8.43 7.08 0.05
CA GLY A 228 7.53 7.16 1.19
C GLY A 228 8.12 6.58 2.48
N GLU A 229 9.16 5.72 2.39
CA GLU A 229 9.88 5.21 3.57
C GLU A 229 10.61 6.36 4.27
N PRO A 230 10.25 6.69 5.54
CA PRO A 230 10.68 7.95 6.16
C PRO A 230 12.20 8.10 6.30
N LEU A 231 12.89 7.04 6.75
CA LEU A 231 14.35 7.10 6.93
C LEU A 231 15.08 7.22 5.60
N VAL A 232 14.64 6.46 4.61
CA VAL A 232 15.23 6.49 3.25
C VAL A 232 15.06 7.88 2.64
N ARG A 233 13.89 8.49 2.79
CA ARG A 233 13.62 9.85 2.32
C ARG A 233 14.54 10.88 2.96
N ALA A 234 14.71 10.80 4.28
CA ALA A 234 15.59 11.70 5.02
C ALA A 234 17.05 11.56 4.60
N MET A 235 17.56 10.34 4.45
CA MET A 235 18.95 10.08 4.04
C MET A 235 19.18 10.35 2.56
N ALA A 236 18.14 10.39 1.74
CA ALA A 236 18.19 10.86 0.35
C ALA A 236 18.12 12.40 0.23
N GLY A 237 18.02 13.13 1.33
CA GLY A 237 17.94 14.60 1.34
C GLY A 237 16.64 15.16 0.72
N LEU A 238 15.56 14.36 0.68
CA LEU A 238 14.30 14.80 0.12
C LEU A 238 13.42 15.46 1.19
N SER A 239 12.77 16.56 0.83
CA SER A 239 11.86 17.28 1.71
C SER A 239 10.65 16.42 2.11
N ALA A 240 10.06 16.75 3.25
CA ALA A 240 8.83 16.12 3.70
C ALA A 240 7.71 16.31 2.68
N ARG A 241 6.94 15.24 2.42
CA ARG A 241 5.61 15.37 1.83
C ARG A 241 4.58 15.51 2.96
N VAL A 242 3.60 16.34 2.74
CA VAL A 242 2.41 16.38 3.60
C VAL A 242 1.69 15.03 3.43
N GLY A 243 1.64 14.25 4.46
CA GLY A 243 0.95 12.95 4.48
C GLY A 243 1.85 11.80 4.95
N GLY A 244 1.54 11.27 6.09
CA GLY A 244 2.11 10.06 6.69
C GLY A 244 1.00 9.14 7.16
N CYS A 245 1.35 8.06 7.84
CA CYS A 245 0.36 7.20 8.50
C CYS A 245 -0.51 8.03 9.44
N GLY A 246 -1.83 7.85 9.33
CA GLY A 246 -2.78 8.55 10.21
C GLY A 246 -3.09 10.01 9.86
N VAL A 247 -2.67 10.52 8.69
CA VAL A 247 -2.96 11.91 8.27
C VAL A 247 -4.06 11.97 7.21
N GLY A 248 -3.97 11.24 6.13
CA GLY A 248 -4.96 11.26 5.03
C GLY A 248 -5.25 9.87 4.48
N THR A 249 -4.79 8.83 5.19
CA THR A 249 -5.00 7.43 4.83
C THR A 249 -5.65 6.68 5.97
N VAL A 250 -6.69 5.92 5.65
CA VAL A 250 -7.36 5.01 6.59
C VAL A 250 -7.31 3.60 6.02
N ARG A 251 -6.92 2.64 6.84
CA ARG A 251 -7.01 1.23 6.51
C ARG A 251 -8.21 0.62 7.18
N VAL A 252 -9.05 -0.02 6.39
CA VAL A 252 -10.19 -0.77 6.90
C VAL A 252 -9.86 -2.25 6.80
N THR A 253 -9.90 -2.93 7.93
CA THR A 253 -9.54 -4.35 8.03
C THR A 253 -10.73 -5.24 7.72
N PRO A 254 -10.51 -6.52 7.36
CA PRO A 254 -11.59 -7.48 7.20
C PRO A 254 -12.44 -7.69 8.47
N ARG A 255 -11.94 -7.27 9.64
CA ARG A 255 -12.64 -7.31 10.93
C ARG A 255 -13.58 -6.13 11.16
N ALA A 256 -13.83 -5.34 10.14
CA ALA A 256 -14.64 -4.12 10.25
C ALA A 256 -14.08 -3.15 11.31
N THR A 257 -12.78 -2.90 11.24
CA THR A 257 -12.11 -1.88 12.06
C THR A 257 -11.26 -0.96 11.19
N THR A 258 -10.99 0.25 11.69
CA THR A 258 -10.13 1.25 11.03
C THR A 258 -8.81 1.38 11.78
N GLN A 259 -7.73 1.59 11.04
CA GLN A 259 -6.39 1.76 11.58
C GLN A 259 -5.51 2.61 10.65
N PRO A 260 -4.41 3.21 11.16
CA PRO A 260 -3.56 4.10 10.36
C PRO A 260 -2.70 3.36 9.34
N CYS A 261 -2.41 2.07 9.55
CA CYS A 261 -1.51 1.27 8.74
C CYS A 261 -1.96 -0.20 8.72
N VAL A 262 -1.74 -0.92 7.61
CA VAL A 262 -2.05 -2.36 7.50
C VAL A 262 -1.27 -3.23 8.47
N TYR A 263 -0.13 -2.75 8.94
CA TYR A 263 0.75 -3.42 9.91
C TYR A 263 0.52 -2.96 11.34
N TRP A 264 -0.46 -2.09 11.60
CA TRP A 264 -0.72 -1.58 12.94
C TRP A 264 -1.19 -2.72 13.85
N PRO A 265 -0.48 -3.00 14.96
CA PRO A 265 -0.89 -4.07 15.85
C PRO A 265 -2.13 -3.65 16.67
N GLY A 266 -2.91 -4.65 17.07
CA GLY A 266 -4.13 -4.43 17.83
C GLY A 266 -5.39 -4.51 16.97
N THR A 267 -6.53 -4.17 17.57
CA THR A 267 -7.85 -4.34 16.95
C THR A 267 -8.25 -3.18 16.04
N GLY A 268 -7.63 -2.01 16.19
CA GLY A 268 -8.09 -0.77 15.52
C GLY A 268 -9.41 -0.26 16.10
N GLU A 269 -9.95 0.81 15.51
CA GLU A 269 -11.25 1.38 15.91
C GLU A 269 -12.40 0.70 15.15
N PRO A 270 -13.50 0.30 15.81
CA PRO A 270 -14.65 -0.28 15.15
C PRO A 270 -15.27 0.64 14.08
N LEU A 271 -15.84 0.10 13.01
CA LEU A 271 -16.54 0.89 11.99
C LEU A 271 -17.70 1.74 12.56
N SER A 272 -18.28 1.35 13.69
CA SER A 272 -19.28 2.15 14.38
C SER A 272 -18.74 3.51 14.83
N VAL A 273 -17.46 3.56 15.21
CA VAL A 273 -16.77 4.82 15.54
C VAL A 273 -16.64 5.67 14.26
N LEU A 274 -16.12 5.11 13.17
CA LEU A 274 -16.04 5.81 11.89
C LEU A 274 -17.40 6.37 11.44
N LEU A 275 -18.46 5.57 11.59
CA LEU A 275 -19.81 6.00 11.21
C LEU A 275 -20.30 7.19 12.07
N SER A 276 -19.96 7.24 13.36
CA SER A 276 -20.43 8.28 14.28
C SER A 276 -19.64 9.59 14.17
N ILE A 277 -18.31 9.52 13.92
CA ILE A 277 -17.44 10.70 13.96
C ILE A 277 -16.77 11.04 12.63
N GLY A 278 -16.94 10.21 11.60
CA GLY A 278 -16.40 10.48 10.26
C GLY A 278 -14.89 10.72 10.26
N ALA A 279 -14.47 11.85 9.70
CA ALA A 279 -13.06 12.23 9.58
C ALA A 279 -12.33 12.40 10.94
N GLU A 280 -13.05 12.65 12.00
CA GLU A 280 -12.49 12.74 13.36
C GLU A 280 -11.94 11.40 13.88
N VAL A 281 -12.15 10.29 13.15
CA VAL A 281 -11.47 9.01 13.41
C VAL A 281 -9.94 9.18 13.45
N LEU A 282 -9.40 10.17 12.77
CA LEU A 282 -7.97 10.51 12.80
C LEU A 282 -7.51 11.02 14.18
N GLU A 283 -8.42 11.43 15.06
CA GLU A 283 -8.11 11.91 16.40
C GLU A 283 -8.26 10.81 17.47
N THR A 284 -8.59 9.59 17.06
CA THR A 284 -8.59 8.43 17.95
C THR A 284 -7.18 7.93 18.24
N ALA A 285 -7.02 7.20 19.34
CA ALA A 285 -5.72 6.81 19.86
C ALA A 285 -4.78 6.15 18.84
N PRO A 286 -5.20 5.16 18.01
CA PRO A 286 -4.31 4.54 17.02
C PRO A 286 -3.73 5.53 16.01
N PHE A 287 -4.52 6.51 15.59
CA PHE A 287 -4.09 7.50 14.60
C PHE A 287 -3.20 8.59 15.23
N VAL A 288 -3.51 9.02 16.45
CA VAL A 288 -2.66 9.95 17.22
C VAL A 288 -1.30 9.30 17.51
N GLU A 289 -1.28 8.06 17.98
CA GLU A 289 -0.05 7.29 18.20
C GLU A 289 0.78 7.15 16.91
N ALA A 290 0.13 6.95 15.75
CA ALA A 290 0.84 6.83 14.47
C ALA A 290 1.55 8.13 14.05
N ARG A 291 1.10 9.27 14.53
CA ARG A 291 1.72 10.60 14.32
C ARG A 291 2.73 10.98 15.40
N ALA A 292 2.84 10.19 16.46
CA ALA A 292 3.71 10.50 17.59
C ALA A 292 5.19 10.49 17.17
N VAL A 293 5.89 11.56 17.55
CA VAL A 293 7.32 11.72 17.33
C VAL A 293 8.06 11.38 18.63
N PRO A 294 9.07 10.50 18.62
CA PRO A 294 9.89 10.22 19.78
C PRO A 294 10.61 11.48 20.29
N ASP A 295 10.72 11.63 21.61
CA ASP A 295 11.38 12.80 22.20
C ASP A 295 12.83 12.95 21.73
N ALA A 296 13.57 11.84 21.61
CA ALA A 296 14.93 11.84 21.09
C ALA A 296 15.05 12.35 19.64
N CYS A 297 13.95 12.41 18.89
CA CYS A 297 13.94 12.90 17.52
C CYS A 297 13.60 14.39 17.40
N ARG A 298 13.12 15.05 18.48
CA ARG A 298 12.61 16.45 18.42
C ARG A 298 13.66 17.46 17.99
N ALA A 299 14.93 17.26 18.35
CA ALA A 299 16.04 18.12 17.96
C ALA A 299 16.79 17.64 16.71
N CYS A 300 16.33 16.60 16.06
CA CYS A 300 16.99 16.01 14.89
C CYS A 300 16.78 16.90 13.66
N VAL A 301 17.86 17.19 12.93
CA VAL A 301 17.81 17.98 11.68
C VAL A 301 16.98 17.32 10.56
N HIS A 302 16.73 16.02 10.66
CA HIS A 302 15.93 15.26 9.69
C HIS A 302 14.47 15.09 10.11
N LEU A 303 14.02 15.73 11.21
CA LEU A 303 12.70 15.49 11.76
C LEU A 303 11.58 15.70 10.72
N GLU A 304 11.62 16.79 9.98
CA GLU A 304 10.59 17.15 9.00
C GLU A 304 10.48 16.15 7.83
N SER A 305 11.56 15.43 7.53
CA SER A 305 11.57 14.41 6.47
C SER A 305 11.26 13.01 6.99
N CYS A 306 11.57 12.73 8.27
CA CYS A 306 11.60 11.39 8.84
C CYS A 306 10.48 11.13 9.86
N TYR A 307 10.07 12.13 10.66
CA TYR A 307 9.07 12.00 11.75
C TYR A 307 9.39 10.87 12.74
N GLY A 308 10.68 10.57 12.95
CA GLY A 308 11.12 9.49 13.86
C GLY A 308 11.05 8.09 13.23
N GLY A 309 10.91 7.99 11.91
CA GLY A 309 10.85 6.73 11.18
C GLY A 309 9.43 6.14 11.05
N CYS A 310 9.34 4.86 10.69
CA CYS A 310 8.07 4.17 10.53
C CYS A 310 7.39 3.89 11.88
N SER A 311 6.29 4.59 12.17
CA SER A 311 5.54 4.41 13.42
C SER A 311 4.96 3.00 13.58
N GLY A 312 4.53 2.35 12.50
CA GLY A 312 4.07 0.96 12.51
C GLY A 312 5.18 0.00 12.97
N ARG A 313 6.40 0.17 12.46
CA ARG A 313 7.57 -0.62 12.86
C ARG A 313 7.91 -0.40 14.34
N ARG A 314 7.94 0.86 14.79
CA ARG A 314 8.16 1.21 16.20
C ARG A 314 7.08 0.60 17.11
N ARG A 315 5.83 0.63 16.68
CA ARG A 315 4.70 0.07 17.44
C ARG A 315 4.76 -1.45 17.54
N ILE A 316 5.10 -2.15 16.46
CA ILE A 316 5.30 -3.62 16.44
C ILE A 316 6.39 -4.03 17.44
N GLN A 317 7.45 -3.24 17.55
CA GLN A 317 8.57 -3.49 18.46
C GLN A 317 8.32 -3.01 19.90
N ASN A 318 7.12 -2.53 20.24
CA ASN A 318 6.80 -1.89 21.52
C ASN A 318 7.72 -0.70 21.87
N ALA A 319 8.24 -0.04 20.86
CA ALA A 319 9.22 1.04 20.96
C ALA A 319 8.70 2.35 20.35
N LEU A 320 7.40 2.64 20.49
CA LEU A 320 6.75 3.80 19.85
C LEU A 320 7.43 5.12 20.21
N ASN A 321 7.93 5.25 21.45
CA ASN A 321 8.63 6.44 21.96
C ASN A 321 10.15 6.43 21.68
N GLN A 322 10.66 5.43 20.98
CA GLN A 322 12.05 5.35 20.55
C GLN A 322 12.18 5.68 19.06
N PRO A 323 13.33 6.20 18.61
CA PRO A 323 13.63 6.29 17.19
C PRO A 323 13.53 4.92 16.52
N ASP A 324 13.23 4.93 15.23
CA ASP A 324 13.17 3.71 14.44
C ASP A 324 14.49 2.93 14.48
N PHE A 325 14.42 1.62 14.58
CA PHE A 325 15.57 0.71 14.66
C PHE A 325 16.60 0.88 13.54
N TYR A 326 16.15 1.27 12.34
CA TYR A 326 17.03 1.51 11.20
C TYR A 326 17.56 2.95 11.12
N CYS A 327 17.33 3.78 12.16
CA CYS A 327 17.82 5.16 12.16
C CYS A 327 19.36 5.20 12.26
N PRO A 328 20.08 5.80 11.30
CA PRO A 328 21.53 5.90 11.36
C PRO A 328 22.00 6.94 12.37
N ILE A 329 21.21 8.00 12.60
CA ILE A 329 21.60 9.11 13.48
C ILE A 329 21.81 8.65 14.93
N ILE A 330 20.95 7.75 15.44
CA ILE A 330 21.11 7.20 16.79
C ILE A 330 22.34 6.31 16.94
N ARG A 331 22.93 5.88 15.82
CA ARG A 331 24.16 5.09 15.76
C ARG A 331 25.40 5.95 15.52
N GLY A 332 25.23 7.25 15.35
CA GLY A 332 26.32 8.15 14.97
C GLY A 332 26.86 7.92 13.55
N GLU A 333 26.05 7.34 12.67
CA GLU A 333 26.41 6.99 11.30
C GLU A 333 25.80 7.95 10.29
N ASP A 334 26.49 8.14 9.15
CA ASP A 334 25.98 8.86 7.98
C ASP A 334 25.65 7.86 6.86
N GLN A 335 24.36 7.68 6.60
CA GLN A 335 23.84 6.78 5.56
C GLN A 335 23.33 7.55 4.34
N LYS A 336 24.07 8.56 3.89
CA LYS A 336 23.71 9.30 2.67
C LYS A 336 23.41 8.35 1.52
N LEU A 337 22.23 8.50 0.95
CA LEU A 337 21.80 7.76 -0.22
C LEU A 337 21.89 8.62 -1.47
N GLN A 338 22.61 8.14 -2.47
CA GLN A 338 22.60 8.77 -3.78
C GLN A 338 21.39 8.28 -4.57
N VAL A 339 20.49 9.19 -4.88
CA VAL A 339 19.28 8.90 -5.65
C VAL A 339 19.28 9.71 -6.94
N ARG A 340 18.87 9.07 -8.03
CA ARG A 340 18.53 9.76 -9.26
C ARG A 340 17.01 9.78 -9.37
N LEU A 341 16.44 10.98 -9.44
CA LEU A 341 15.01 11.13 -9.60
C LEU A 341 14.62 10.82 -11.05
N ALA A 342 13.55 10.06 -11.21
CA ALA A 342 12.95 9.84 -12.52
C ALA A 342 12.46 11.19 -13.08
N PRO A 343 12.51 11.40 -14.41
CA PRO A 343 11.85 12.53 -15.04
C PRO A 343 10.39 12.61 -14.59
N ALA A 344 9.86 13.85 -14.48
CA ALA A 344 8.47 14.04 -14.09
C ALA A 344 7.57 13.25 -15.06
N GLN A 345 6.92 12.24 -14.53
CA GLN A 345 5.99 11.38 -15.26
C GLN A 345 4.62 11.53 -14.60
N ASP A 346 3.56 11.45 -15.40
CA ASP A 346 2.16 11.37 -14.93
C ASP A 346 1.83 10.00 -14.29
N LEU A 347 2.83 9.40 -13.66
CA LEU A 347 2.63 8.14 -12.94
C LEU A 347 1.76 8.39 -11.71
N PRO A 348 0.88 7.44 -11.36
CA PRO A 348 0.09 7.55 -10.15
C PRO A 348 1.03 7.69 -8.96
N LYS A 349 1.14 8.90 -8.44
CA LYS A 349 1.92 9.19 -7.24
C LYS A 349 1.20 8.51 -6.10
N GLY A 350 1.60 7.28 -5.78
CA GLY A 350 1.10 6.58 -4.62
C GLY A 350 1.46 7.38 -3.37
N GLU A 351 0.51 8.11 -2.84
CA GLU A 351 0.64 8.85 -1.58
C GLU A 351 0.55 7.93 -0.36
N SER A 352 0.61 6.60 -0.58
CA SER A 352 0.65 5.67 0.54
C SER A 352 1.99 5.80 1.24
N ALA A 353 1.94 6.09 2.53
CA ALA A 353 3.07 6.11 3.42
C ALA A 353 3.90 4.81 3.31
N CYS A 354 5.21 4.89 3.53
CA CYS A 354 6.15 3.77 3.71
C CYS A 354 6.47 2.95 2.45
N THR A 355 6.21 3.43 1.24
CA THR A 355 6.62 2.74 0.01
C THR A 355 7.65 3.55 -0.76
N THR A 356 8.59 2.86 -1.40
CA THR A 356 9.53 3.46 -2.35
C THR A 356 9.18 2.98 -3.75
N ILE A 357 9.02 3.89 -4.70
CA ILE A 357 8.62 3.56 -6.08
C ILE A 357 9.78 3.92 -7.00
N VAL A 358 10.20 2.95 -7.78
CA VAL A 358 11.37 3.06 -8.68
C VAL A 358 11.04 2.54 -10.08
N ILE A 359 11.83 2.96 -11.06
CA ILE A 359 11.85 2.38 -12.41
C ILE A 359 13.28 1.94 -12.73
N ALA A 360 13.44 0.84 -13.45
CA ALA A 360 14.75 0.41 -13.91
C ALA A 360 15.34 1.42 -14.89
N ARG A 361 16.63 1.67 -14.79
CA ARG A 361 17.38 2.50 -15.75
C ARG A 361 17.39 1.86 -17.14
N ASN A 362 17.51 2.71 -18.17
CA ASN A 362 17.73 2.28 -19.56
C ASN A 362 19.16 1.78 -19.74
#